data_a13f2e0244aa81888acc83ba4d304af5
#
_entry.id   a13f2e0244aa81888acc83ba4d304af5
#
_cell.length_a   1.000
_cell.length_b   1.000
_cell.length_c   1.000
_cell.angle_alpha   90.00
_cell.angle_beta   90.00
_cell.angle_gamma   90.00
#
_symmetry.space_group_name_H-M   'P 1'
#
loop_
_entity.id
_entity.type
_entity.pdbx_description
1 polymer ?
#
loop_
_entity_poly.entity_id
_entity_poly.type
_entity_poly.pdbx_seq_one_letter_code
_entity_poly.pdbx_strand_id
1 'polypeptide(L)'
;PSVAYLSVGGSVVSFLLSPGGETKVTVNLREMTRASSRLQKDTKAEGKKVYFEGLNAGLNTEMNSGLEIPLCSVELKDLYDMTPDQYKAYCMRKYEEADNVIRANKKISAAYAELLTVLNKDALYGLLCGYDYQLLQAYAQQKGLSLRDAGKEYLSKKPSDGYFDFLSKLDYINSPKSVYCFNYSGMVRNTAYIHLPSVKTVGIFDYLLDSSKVSPEDKEAMKKYRDNPSSQDASIMRVLRDKYDNLFQECGKVALEANQKAVGELIGGKGIYHDVQTAMQCASKLEDFMPLSEDDFATLRTIENPYFLNQLTAMNTELLQKIEENKKKRSFMVRTLPEDVKDDALFEAIVDPFKGKVVLVDFWATWCGPCKMAMKMMKPMKEELIDKDIVYVFIAGENSPETTWNNMIPDIHGEHYRLTNAQWAAICDKFEVRGVPTYLVLDRAGKQTYRSVGFPGTDTVKGELLKALNSSAD
;
A
#
# COMPACT_ATOMS: atom_id res chain seq x y z
N PRO A 1 -22.65 -5.49 -10.23
CA PRO A 1 -21.80 -4.78 -11.19
C PRO A 1 -20.49 -4.34 -10.54
N SER A 2 -19.45 -4.24 -11.34
CA SER A 2 -18.13 -3.75 -10.92
C SER A 2 -17.58 -2.77 -11.95
N VAL A 3 -16.75 -1.82 -11.51
CA VAL A 3 -16.02 -0.93 -12.41
C VAL A 3 -14.72 -1.60 -12.81
N ALA A 4 -14.47 -1.70 -14.11
CA ALA A 4 -13.23 -2.16 -14.69
C ALA A 4 -12.48 -0.99 -15.32
N TYR A 5 -11.15 -1.12 -15.40
CA TYR A 5 -10.27 -0.10 -15.94
C TYR A 5 -9.35 -0.73 -16.99
N LEU A 6 -9.26 -0.08 -18.13
CA LEU A 6 -8.30 -0.42 -19.17
C LEU A 6 -7.33 0.74 -19.34
N SER A 7 -6.05 0.51 -19.09
CA SER A 7 -5.01 1.52 -19.34
C SER A 7 -4.36 1.28 -20.68
N VAL A 8 -4.38 2.31 -21.54
CA VAL A 8 -3.82 2.26 -22.89
C VAL A 8 -3.06 3.56 -23.17
N GLY A 9 -1.76 3.47 -23.43
CA GLY A 9 -0.93 4.61 -23.80
C GLY A 9 -0.97 5.78 -22.81
N GLY A 10 -1.13 5.51 -21.51
CA GLY A 10 -1.24 6.52 -20.46
C GLY A 10 -2.65 7.10 -20.26
N SER A 11 -3.62 6.70 -21.06
CA SER A 11 -5.05 7.02 -20.87
C SER A 11 -5.77 5.86 -20.19
N VAL A 12 -6.74 6.20 -19.34
CA VAL A 12 -7.58 5.22 -18.62
C VAL A 12 -8.98 5.26 -19.19
N VAL A 13 -9.54 4.10 -19.49
CA VAL A 13 -10.94 3.89 -19.87
C VAL A 13 -11.63 3.18 -18.73
N SER A 14 -12.64 3.78 -18.15
CA SER A 14 -13.44 3.21 -17.06
C SER A 14 -14.76 2.68 -17.61
N PHE A 15 -15.17 1.48 -17.21
CA PHE A 15 -16.45 0.91 -17.64
C PHE A 15 -17.06 -0.03 -16.61
N LEU A 16 -18.37 -0.09 -16.59
CA LEU A 16 -19.15 -0.96 -15.72
C LEU A 16 -19.33 -2.34 -16.36
N LEU A 17 -19.05 -3.35 -15.55
CA LEU A 17 -19.40 -4.75 -15.82
C LEU A 17 -20.58 -5.17 -14.95
N SER A 18 -21.49 -5.95 -15.48
CA SER A 18 -22.60 -6.54 -14.73
C SER A 18 -22.51 -8.06 -14.75
N PRO A 19 -22.83 -8.75 -13.63
CA PRO A 19 -22.86 -10.21 -13.60
C PRO A 19 -23.78 -10.78 -14.68
N GLY A 20 -23.32 -11.82 -15.37
CA GLY A 20 -24.07 -12.49 -16.44
C GLY A 20 -24.21 -11.70 -17.75
N GLY A 21 -23.60 -10.50 -17.82
CA GLY A 21 -23.59 -9.67 -19.02
C GLY A 21 -22.26 -9.69 -19.75
N GLU A 22 -22.30 -9.51 -21.06
CA GLU A 22 -21.11 -9.29 -21.88
C GLU A 22 -20.94 -7.78 -22.14
N THR A 23 -19.68 -7.30 -22.04
CA THR A 23 -19.30 -5.94 -22.41
C THR A 23 -18.14 -6.02 -23.37
N LYS A 24 -18.35 -5.61 -24.62
CA LYS A 24 -17.32 -5.49 -25.62
C LYS A 24 -16.77 -4.06 -25.65
N VAL A 25 -15.48 -3.93 -25.50
CA VAL A 25 -14.77 -2.64 -25.52
C VAL A 25 -13.86 -2.59 -26.73
N THR A 26 -14.10 -1.67 -27.64
CA THR A 26 -13.25 -1.42 -28.80
C THR A 26 -12.52 -0.09 -28.63
N VAL A 27 -11.20 -0.11 -28.64
CA VAL A 27 -10.35 1.05 -28.39
C VAL A 27 -9.69 1.51 -29.69
N ASN A 28 -9.86 2.79 -30.04
CA ASN A 28 -9.12 3.43 -31.13
C ASN A 28 -7.76 3.90 -30.58
N LEU A 29 -6.74 3.07 -30.77
CA LEU A 29 -5.39 3.35 -30.26
C LEU A 29 -4.82 4.67 -30.77
N ARG A 30 -5.09 5.02 -32.05
CA ARG A 30 -4.59 6.26 -32.63
C ARG A 30 -5.15 7.50 -31.94
N GLU A 31 -6.46 7.52 -31.65
CA GLU A 31 -7.11 8.63 -30.95
C GLU A 31 -6.75 8.67 -29.45
N MET A 32 -6.55 7.51 -28.84
CA MET A 32 -6.09 7.43 -27.45
C MET A 32 -4.67 7.96 -27.29
N THR A 33 -3.75 7.59 -28.18
CA THR A 33 -2.35 8.05 -28.16
C THR A 33 -2.25 9.55 -28.44
N ARG A 34 -3.05 10.08 -29.35
CA ARG A 34 -3.11 11.53 -29.63
C ARG A 34 -3.54 12.33 -28.40
N ALA A 35 -4.52 11.81 -27.64
CA ALA A 35 -5.02 12.47 -26.44
C ALA A 35 -4.02 12.49 -25.28
N SER A 36 -3.11 11.50 -25.21
CA SER A 36 -2.12 11.36 -24.13
C SER A 36 -0.75 11.99 -24.44
N SER A 37 -0.50 12.36 -25.72
CA SER A 37 0.78 12.93 -26.13
C SER A 37 0.96 14.37 -25.64
N ARG A 38 1.86 14.55 -24.67
CA ARG A 38 2.30 15.88 -24.18
C ARG A 38 3.05 16.70 -25.24
N LEU A 39 3.41 16.09 -26.38
CA LEU A 39 4.22 16.70 -27.44
C LEU A 39 3.36 17.39 -28.52
N GLN A 40 2.05 17.16 -28.55
CA GLN A 40 1.15 17.74 -29.52
C GLN A 40 0.01 18.52 -28.89
N LYS A 41 0.28 19.77 -28.50
CA LYS A 41 -0.71 20.69 -27.90
C LYS A 41 -1.86 21.08 -28.82
N ASP A 42 -1.76 20.84 -30.14
CA ASP A 42 -2.65 21.42 -31.15
C ASP A 42 -3.52 20.44 -31.96
N THR A 43 -3.45 19.12 -31.67
CA THR A 43 -4.33 18.17 -32.38
C THR A 43 -5.50 17.78 -31.51
N LYS A 44 -6.66 18.42 -31.72
CA LYS A 44 -7.94 17.92 -31.19
C LYS A 44 -8.16 16.50 -31.72
N ALA A 45 -8.50 15.57 -30.83
CA ALA A 45 -8.95 14.23 -31.22
C ALA A 45 -10.21 14.39 -32.07
N GLU A 46 -10.16 13.98 -33.33
CA GLU A 46 -11.27 14.17 -34.30
C GLU A 46 -12.27 13.00 -34.25
N GLY A 47 -11.92 11.89 -33.56
CA GLY A 47 -12.72 10.67 -33.53
C GLY A 47 -13.04 10.16 -32.13
N LYS A 48 -14.03 9.29 -32.08
CA LYS A 48 -14.41 8.60 -30.84
C LYS A 48 -13.28 7.66 -30.43
N LYS A 49 -12.85 7.77 -29.17
CA LYS A 49 -11.69 7.03 -28.63
C LYS A 49 -12.03 5.59 -28.27
N VAL A 50 -13.25 5.36 -27.77
CA VAL A 50 -13.71 4.06 -27.24
C VAL A 50 -15.14 3.83 -27.65
N TYR A 51 -15.47 2.58 -27.99
CA TYR A 51 -16.79 2.11 -28.32
C TYR A 51 -17.17 0.99 -27.36
N PHE A 52 -18.42 0.99 -26.89
CA PHE A 52 -18.97 -0.01 -26.00
C PHE A 52 -20.19 -0.68 -26.63
N GLU A 53 -20.23 -2.00 -26.51
CA GLU A 53 -21.38 -2.83 -26.90
C GLU A 53 -21.76 -3.72 -25.70
N GLY A 54 -23.02 -4.15 -25.59
CA GLY A 54 -23.51 -5.00 -24.52
C GLY A 54 -24.30 -4.27 -23.45
N LEU A 55 -24.45 -4.90 -22.27
CA LEU A 55 -25.46 -4.54 -21.28
C LEU A 55 -25.36 -3.09 -20.76
N ASN A 56 -24.19 -2.55 -20.54
CA ASN A 56 -23.98 -1.20 -20.01
C ASN A 56 -23.43 -0.21 -21.05
N ALA A 57 -23.61 -0.51 -22.35
CA ALA A 57 -22.98 0.27 -23.42
C ALA A 57 -23.30 1.77 -23.38
N GLY A 58 -24.56 2.13 -23.10
CA GLY A 58 -25.00 3.53 -22.97
C GLY A 58 -24.28 4.25 -21.83
N LEU A 59 -24.34 3.70 -20.63
CA LEU A 59 -23.71 4.27 -19.45
C LEU A 59 -22.17 4.34 -19.61
N ASN A 60 -21.54 3.28 -20.11
CA ASN A 60 -20.10 3.25 -20.38
C ASN A 60 -19.69 4.31 -21.42
N THR A 61 -20.55 4.57 -22.40
CA THR A 61 -20.33 5.65 -23.37
C THR A 61 -20.41 7.04 -22.71
N GLU A 62 -21.39 7.26 -21.83
CA GLU A 62 -21.52 8.53 -21.10
C GLU A 62 -20.31 8.76 -20.16
N MET A 63 -19.86 7.73 -19.42
CA MET A 63 -18.68 7.79 -18.56
C MET A 63 -17.40 8.21 -19.32
N ASN A 64 -17.32 7.88 -20.60
CA ASN A 64 -16.16 8.17 -21.45
C ASN A 64 -16.44 9.24 -22.52
N SER A 65 -17.50 10.02 -22.36
CA SER A 65 -17.90 11.08 -23.33
C SER A 65 -17.01 12.32 -23.32
N GLY A 66 -16.18 12.47 -22.28
CA GLY A 66 -15.40 13.70 -22.04
C GLY A 66 -16.25 14.86 -21.50
N LEU A 67 -17.50 14.60 -21.10
CA LEU A 67 -18.33 15.58 -20.43
C LEU A 67 -17.81 15.80 -19.00
N GLU A 68 -17.27 17.00 -18.75
CA GLU A 68 -16.80 17.38 -17.42
C GLU A 68 -17.99 17.79 -16.55
N ILE A 69 -18.27 16.99 -15.53
CA ILE A 69 -19.27 17.29 -14.51
C ILE A 69 -18.52 17.41 -13.19
N PRO A 70 -18.60 18.57 -12.52
CA PRO A 70 -17.85 18.79 -11.28
C PRO A 70 -18.36 17.87 -10.17
N LEU A 71 -17.44 17.23 -9.50
CA LEU A 71 -17.67 16.53 -8.24
C LEU A 71 -17.16 17.40 -7.09
N CYS A 72 -17.51 17.03 -5.86
CA CYS A 72 -17.06 17.69 -4.66
C CYS A 72 -15.52 17.78 -4.65
N SER A 73 -15.02 19.00 -4.59
CA SER A 73 -13.60 19.30 -4.54
C SER A 73 -13.35 20.57 -3.76
N VAL A 74 -12.11 20.73 -3.27
CA VAL A 74 -11.71 21.89 -2.46
C VAL A 74 -10.51 22.58 -3.09
N GLU A 75 -10.42 23.89 -2.91
CA GLU A 75 -9.28 24.69 -3.31
C GLU A 75 -8.39 24.93 -2.09
N LEU A 76 -7.14 24.50 -2.13
CA LEU A 76 -6.22 24.60 -0.98
C LEU A 76 -6.07 26.03 -0.45
N LYS A 77 -6.11 27.04 -1.34
CA LYS A 77 -6.05 28.46 -0.95
C LYS A 77 -7.16 28.89 0.00
N ASP A 78 -8.33 28.25 -0.06
CA ASP A 78 -9.50 28.58 0.76
C ASP A 78 -9.44 27.93 2.15
N LEU A 79 -8.56 26.95 2.35
CA LEU A 79 -8.52 26.11 3.55
C LEU A 79 -7.57 26.62 4.64
N TYR A 80 -6.70 27.59 4.30
CA TYR A 80 -5.69 28.07 5.24
C TYR A 80 -6.30 28.51 6.56
N ASP A 81 -5.72 28.02 7.67
CA ASP A 81 -6.10 28.29 9.06
C ASP A 81 -7.52 27.86 9.49
N MET A 82 -8.25 27.11 8.67
CA MET A 82 -9.52 26.53 9.07
C MET A 82 -9.36 25.57 10.26
N THR A 83 -10.38 25.52 11.12
CA THR A 83 -10.55 24.39 12.04
C THR A 83 -11.13 23.19 11.27
N PRO A 84 -10.99 21.95 11.79
CA PRO A 84 -11.61 20.77 11.16
C PRO A 84 -13.12 20.94 10.94
N ASP A 85 -13.83 21.55 11.89
CA ASP A 85 -15.28 21.77 11.78
C ASP A 85 -15.65 22.83 10.72
N GLN A 86 -14.84 23.88 10.58
CA GLN A 86 -14.99 24.84 9.48
C GLN A 86 -14.71 24.19 8.12
N TYR A 87 -13.67 23.36 8.06
CA TYR A 87 -13.35 22.57 6.87
C TYR A 87 -14.51 21.63 6.51
N LYS A 88 -15.07 20.89 7.48
CA LYS A 88 -16.24 20.03 7.25
C LYS A 88 -17.42 20.83 6.67
N ALA A 89 -17.73 21.97 7.25
CA ALA A 89 -18.82 22.83 6.74
C ALA A 89 -18.55 23.32 5.30
N TYR A 90 -17.29 23.65 4.99
CA TYR A 90 -16.88 24.04 3.64
C TYR A 90 -17.05 22.88 2.65
N CYS A 91 -16.59 21.68 2.99
CA CYS A 91 -16.72 20.49 2.14
C CYS A 91 -18.21 20.12 1.90
N MET A 92 -19.04 20.19 2.95
CA MET A 92 -20.48 19.92 2.81
C MET A 92 -21.16 20.88 1.83
N ARG A 93 -20.83 22.17 1.90
CA ARG A 93 -21.33 23.16 0.94
C ARG A 93 -20.87 22.85 -0.49
N LYS A 94 -19.59 22.49 -0.69
CA LYS A 94 -19.05 22.11 -2.01
C LYS A 94 -19.72 20.85 -2.57
N TYR A 95 -20.04 19.92 -1.70
CA TYR A 95 -20.81 18.75 -2.07
C TYR A 95 -22.22 19.10 -2.56
N GLU A 96 -22.93 19.96 -1.86
CA GLU A 96 -24.28 20.41 -2.23
C GLU A 96 -24.27 21.19 -3.56
N GLU A 97 -23.27 22.05 -3.77
CA GLU A 97 -23.07 22.77 -5.05
C GLU A 97 -22.92 21.77 -6.22
N ALA A 98 -22.07 20.75 -6.07
CA ALA A 98 -21.86 19.73 -7.08
C ALA A 98 -23.11 18.83 -7.30
N ASP A 99 -23.76 18.40 -6.21
CA ASP A 99 -24.97 17.57 -6.29
C ASP A 99 -26.12 18.29 -7.04
N ASN A 100 -26.29 19.60 -6.80
CA ASN A 100 -27.26 20.40 -7.51
C ASN A 100 -26.93 20.49 -9.01
N VAL A 101 -25.67 20.60 -9.40
CA VAL A 101 -25.24 20.60 -10.82
C VAL A 101 -25.56 19.25 -11.46
N ILE A 102 -25.27 18.15 -10.78
CA ILE A 102 -25.57 16.78 -11.27
C ILE A 102 -27.06 16.61 -11.49
N ARG A 103 -27.90 16.95 -10.50
CA ARG A 103 -29.38 16.80 -10.56
C ARG A 103 -30.03 17.69 -11.60
N ALA A 104 -29.50 18.89 -11.82
CA ALA A 104 -30.03 19.82 -12.83
C ALA A 104 -29.61 19.50 -14.27
N ASN A 105 -28.64 18.61 -14.47
CA ASN A 105 -28.07 18.30 -15.77
C ASN A 105 -29.00 17.43 -16.62
N LYS A 106 -29.62 18.04 -17.62
CA LYS A 106 -30.52 17.35 -18.57
C LYS A 106 -29.79 16.65 -19.74
N LYS A 107 -28.46 16.75 -19.80
CA LYS A 107 -27.66 16.17 -20.91
C LYS A 107 -27.17 14.77 -20.61
N ILE A 108 -27.43 14.26 -19.41
CA ILE A 108 -27.00 12.93 -18.95
C ILE A 108 -28.23 12.05 -18.67
N SER A 109 -28.01 10.74 -18.77
CA SER A 109 -29.06 9.78 -18.40
C SER A 109 -29.26 9.73 -16.87
N ALA A 110 -30.41 9.24 -16.43
CA ALA A 110 -30.71 9.02 -15.02
C ALA A 110 -29.71 8.05 -14.37
N ALA A 111 -29.26 7.03 -15.12
CA ALA A 111 -28.27 6.05 -14.64
C ALA A 111 -26.90 6.70 -14.43
N TYR A 112 -26.50 7.60 -15.31
CA TYR A 112 -25.23 8.33 -15.14
C TYR A 112 -25.32 9.37 -14.03
N ALA A 113 -26.45 10.06 -13.87
CA ALA A 113 -26.68 10.96 -12.73
C ALA A 113 -26.61 10.22 -11.39
N GLU A 114 -27.19 9.00 -11.31
CA GLU A 114 -27.08 8.15 -10.12
C GLU A 114 -25.64 7.76 -9.81
N LEU A 115 -24.87 7.33 -10.80
CA LEU A 115 -23.45 7.02 -10.64
C LEU A 115 -22.65 8.25 -10.15
N LEU A 116 -22.87 9.41 -10.78
CA LEU A 116 -22.22 10.67 -10.36
C LEU A 116 -22.57 11.08 -8.93
N THR A 117 -23.81 10.82 -8.48
CA THR A 117 -24.22 11.06 -7.09
C THR A 117 -23.40 10.18 -6.11
N VAL A 118 -23.14 8.92 -6.48
CA VAL A 118 -22.30 8.04 -5.66
C VAL A 118 -20.85 8.52 -5.66
N LEU A 119 -20.31 8.88 -6.82
CA LEU A 119 -18.96 9.43 -6.94
C LEU A 119 -18.78 10.76 -6.20
N ASN A 120 -19.81 11.60 -6.18
CA ASN A 120 -19.81 12.86 -5.43
C ASN A 120 -19.76 12.62 -3.91
N LYS A 121 -20.49 11.60 -3.42
CA LYS A 121 -20.39 11.17 -2.02
C LYS A 121 -19.02 10.59 -1.70
N ASP A 122 -18.43 9.80 -2.61
CA ASP A 122 -17.06 9.27 -2.48
C ASP A 122 -16.04 10.40 -2.30
N ALA A 123 -16.12 11.41 -3.17
CA ALA A 123 -15.25 12.58 -3.11
C ALA A 123 -15.38 13.33 -1.77
N LEU A 124 -16.61 13.61 -1.33
CA LEU A 124 -16.87 14.21 -0.03
C LEU A 124 -16.30 13.38 1.12
N TYR A 125 -16.59 12.06 1.11
CA TYR A 125 -16.13 11.16 2.17
C TYR A 125 -14.59 11.15 2.26
N GLY A 126 -13.91 11.09 1.12
CA GLY A 126 -12.45 11.16 1.06
C GLY A 126 -11.88 12.46 1.61
N LEU A 127 -12.51 13.60 1.28
CA LEU A 127 -12.13 14.90 1.82
C LEU A 127 -12.29 14.95 3.34
N LEU A 128 -13.44 14.49 3.86
CA LEU A 128 -13.72 14.53 5.30
C LEU A 128 -12.83 13.60 6.11
N CYS A 129 -12.53 12.39 5.60
CA CYS A 129 -11.59 11.46 6.24
C CYS A 129 -10.16 11.99 6.22
N GLY A 130 -9.77 12.69 5.14
CA GLY A 130 -8.43 13.23 4.94
C GLY A 130 -8.22 14.67 5.41
N TYR A 131 -9.06 15.20 6.29
CA TYR A 131 -9.07 16.62 6.67
C TYR A 131 -7.70 17.16 7.10
N ASP A 132 -6.98 16.42 7.93
CA ASP A 132 -5.70 16.86 8.49
C ASP A 132 -4.63 17.01 7.40
N TYR A 133 -4.60 16.08 6.46
CA TYR A 133 -3.71 16.15 5.30
C TYR A 133 -4.06 17.32 4.36
N GLN A 134 -5.33 17.59 4.15
CA GLN A 134 -5.78 18.75 3.33
C GLN A 134 -5.40 20.07 3.98
N LEU A 135 -5.58 20.19 5.28
CA LEU A 135 -5.20 21.39 6.04
C LEU A 135 -3.68 21.57 6.10
N LEU A 136 -2.90 20.48 6.23
CA LEU A 136 -1.44 20.52 6.12
C LEU A 136 -0.99 20.98 4.73
N GLN A 137 -1.62 20.48 3.66
CA GLN A 137 -1.31 20.92 2.29
C GLN A 137 -1.59 22.41 2.11
N ALA A 138 -2.72 22.91 2.61
CA ALA A 138 -3.07 24.33 2.57
C ALA A 138 -2.05 25.18 3.33
N TYR A 139 -1.61 24.71 4.51
CA TYR A 139 -0.55 25.36 5.30
C TYR A 139 0.77 25.40 4.51
N ALA A 140 1.19 24.27 3.95
CA ALA A 140 2.42 24.17 3.15
C ALA A 140 2.39 25.13 1.95
N GLN A 141 1.28 25.16 1.22
CA GLN A 141 1.10 26.06 0.07
C GLN A 141 1.18 27.53 0.49
N GLN A 142 0.49 27.92 1.56
CA GLN A 142 0.48 29.31 2.05
C GLN A 142 1.85 29.76 2.53
N LYS A 143 2.65 28.86 3.11
CA LYS A 143 4.01 29.14 3.61
C LYS A 143 5.11 28.94 2.57
N GLY A 144 4.79 28.41 1.39
CA GLY A 144 5.81 28.08 0.38
C GLY A 144 6.75 26.96 0.80
N LEU A 145 6.30 26.04 1.67
CA LEU A 145 7.09 24.94 2.22
C LEU A 145 6.86 23.64 1.47
N SER A 146 7.84 22.73 1.52
CA SER A 146 7.59 21.33 1.20
C SER A 146 6.65 20.70 2.24
N LEU A 147 5.90 19.66 1.87
CA LEU A 147 5.03 18.94 2.84
C LEU A 147 5.84 18.38 4.02
N ARG A 148 7.08 17.95 3.78
CA ARG A 148 7.97 17.44 4.83
C ARG A 148 8.33 18.52 5.85
N ASP A 149 8.63 19.72 5.38
CA ASP A 149 9.03 20.82 6.26
C ASP A 149 7.80 21.43 6.94
N ALA A 150 6.70 21.58 6.22
CA ALA A 150 5.42 21.97 6.80
C ALA A 150 4.98 21.03 7.93
N GLY A 151 5.16 19.72 7.78
CA GLY A 151 4.80 18.73 8.80
C GLY A 151 5.62 18.83 10.10
N LYS A 152 6.75 19.55 10.10
CA LYS A 152 7.53 19.82 11.32
C LYS A 152 6.97 21.01 12.13
N GLU A 153 6.27 21.92 11.47
CA GLU A 153 5.80 23.19 12.03
C GLU A 153 4.28 23.23 12.22
N TYR A 154 3.54 22.46 11.38
CA TYR A 154 2.08 22.42 11.42
C TYR A 154 1.58 21.75 12.69
N LEU A 155 0.80 22.47 13.46
CA LEU A 155 0.09 21.94 14.62
C LEU A 155 -1.32 21.51 14.20
N SER A 156 -1.54 20.21 14.09
CA SER A 156 -2.85 19.65 13.79
C SER A 156 -3.88 20.07 14.83
N LYS A 157 -4.99 20.66 14.34
CA LYS A 157 -6.11 21.07 15.18
C LYS A 157 -7.01 19.86 15.41
N LYS A 158 -7.42 19.64 16.67
CA LYS A 158 -8.32 18.52 16.99
C LYS A 158 -9.74 18.83 16.50
N PRO A 159 -10.42 17.85 15.88
CA PRO A 159 -11.82 17.97 15.52
C PRO A 159 -12.70 17.91 16.76
N SER A 160 -13.94 18.45 16.68
CA SER A 160 -14.95 18.27 17.70
C SER A 160 -15.42 16.81 17.79
N ASP A 161 -16.06 16.43 18.90
CA ASP A 161 -16.62 15.09 19.09
C ASP A 161 -17.64 14.71 18.01
N GLY A 162 -18.35 15.70 17.45
CA GLY A 162 -19.33 15.50 16.39
C GLY A 162 -18.74 15.54 14.96
N TYR A 163 -17.43 15.74 14.81
CA TYR A 163 -16.84 15.83 13.48
C TYR A 163 -17.12 14.59 12.61
N PHE A 164 -16.95 13.42 13.16
CA PHE A 164 -17.08 12.14 12.45
C PHE A 164 -18.52 11.60 12.34
N ASP A 165 -19.53 12.36 12.73
CA ASP A 165 -20.94 12.00 12.58
C ASP A 165 -21.34 11.62 11.14
N PHE A 166 -20.61 12.12 10.14
CA PHE A 166 -20.85 11.79 8.73
C PHE A 166 -20.66 10.31 8.45
N LEU A 167 -19.89 9.57 9.26
CA LEU A 167 -19.70 8.13 9.10
C LEU A 167 -21.02 7.35 9.23
N SER A 168 -21.94 7.83 10.09
CA SER A 168 -23.26 7.22 10.27
C SER A 168 -24.35 7.92 9.47
N LYS A 169 -24.20 9.23 9.19
CA LYS A 169 -25.24 10.04 8.57
C LYS A 169 -25.17 10.07 7.04
N LEU A 170 -23.98 9.96 6.48
CA LEU A 170 -23.78 9.93 5.05
C LEU A 170 -23.97 8.51 4.53
N ASP A 171 -25.10 8.23 3.89
CA ASP A 171 -25.36 6.92 3.26
C ASP A 171 -24.39 6.71 2.08
N TYR A 172 -23.15 6.37 2.41
CA TYR A 172 -22.09 6.10 1.43
C TYR A 172 -21.30 4.85 1.81
N ILE A 173 -20.49 4.90 2.90
CA ILE A 173 -19.48 3.86 3.16
C ILE A 173 -20.09 2.45 3.36
N ASN A 174 -21.31 2.36 3.85
CA ASN A 174 -22.03 1.10 4.03
C ASN A 174 -23.12 0.85 2.93
N SER A 175 -23.10 1.62 1.85
CA SER A 175 -23.98 1.41 0.71
C SER A 175 -23.43 0.38 -0.26
N PRO A 176 -24.20 -0.62 -0.73
CA PRO A 176 -23.75 -1.57 -1.75
C PRO A 176 -23.30 -0.91 -3.06
N LYS A 177 -23.77 0.32 -3.35
CA LYS A 177 -23.38 1.08 -4.54
C LYS A 177 -21.99 1.67 -4.44
N SER A 178 -21.44 1.81 -3.24
CA SER A 178 -20.10 2.39 -3.02
C SER A 178 -18.99 1.52 -3.58
N VAL A 179 -19.22 0.22 -3.78
CA VAL A 179 -18.27 -0.68 -4.45
C VAL A 179 -18.01 -0.32 -5.93
N TYR A 180 -18.85 0.55 -6.53
CA TYR A 180 -18.61 1.10 -7.87
C TYR A 180 -17.51 2.16 -7.90
N CYS A 181 -17.16 2.71 -6.75
CA CYS A 181 -16.06 3.66 -6.65
C CYS A 181 -14.72 2.93 -6.74
N PHE A 182 -13.85 3.45 -7.62
CA PHE A 182 -12.54 2.85 -7.89
C PHE A 182 -11.72 2.58 -6.63
N ASN A 183 -11.77 3.47 -5.66
CA ASN A 183 -10.95 3.42 -4.47
C ASN A 183 -11.72 2.97 -3.22
N TYR A 184 -12.86 2.29 -3.37
CA TYR A 184 -13.68 1.90 -2.22
C TYR A 184 -12.90 1.09 -1.17
N SER A 185 -12.09 0.11 -1.60
CA SER A 185 -11.23 -0.66 -0.67
C SER A 185 -10.18 0.21 0.03
N GLY A 186 -9.59 1.17 -0.69
CA GLY A 186 -8.71 2.18 -0.09
C GLY A 186 -9.44 3.06 0.91
N MET A 187 -10.68 3.43 0.61
CA MET A 187 -11.54 4.20 1.50
C MET A 187 -11.87 3.44 2.79
N VAL A 188 -12.25 2.16 2.67
CA VAL A 188 -12.48 1.28 3.84
C VAL A 188 -11.23 1.18 4.69
N ARG A 189 -10.05 0.99 4.06
CA ARG A 189 -8.76 0.97 4.76
C ARG A 189 -8.50 2.28 5.51
N ASN A 190 -8.63 3.42 4.83
CA ASN A 190 -8.35 4.73 5.43
C ASN A 190 -9.31 5.04 6.58
N THR A 191 -10.58 4.66 6.45
CA THR A 191 -11.58 4.81 7.50
C THR A 191 -11.20 4.04 8.76
N ALA A 192 -10.58 2.87 8.63
CA ALA A 192 -10.12 2.07 9.77
C ALA A 192 -9.00 2.76 10.59
N TYR A 193 -8.30 3.74 10.03
CA TYR A 193 -7.25 4.52 10.71
C TYR A 193 -7.73 5.89 11.22
N ILE A 194 -9.02 6.19 11.14
CA ILE A 194 -9.58 7.41 11.72
C ILE A 194 -9.46 7.31 13.24
N HIS A 195 -8.91 8.36 13.86
CA HIS A 195 -8.87 8.50 15.31
C HIS A 195 -10.11 9.25 15.80
N LEU A 196 -11.06 8.52 16.37
CA LEU A 196 -12.24 9.13 16.96
C LEU A 196 -11.86 9.82 18.28
N PRO A 197 -12.21 11.10 18.50
CA PRO A 197 -11.92 11.81 19.75
C PRO A 197 -12.52 11.13 20.99
N SER A 198 -13.64 10.43 20.81
CA SER A 198 -14.35 9.70 21.87
C SER A 198 -13.62 8.41 22.32
N VAL A 199 -12.69 7.87 21.50
CA VAL A 199 -11.96 6.65 21.83
C VAL A 199 -10.74 6.98 22.67
N LYS A 200 -10.80 6.65 23.97
CA LYS A 200 -9.66 6.78 24.87
C LYS A 200 -8.73 5.57 24.68
N THR A 201 -7.56 5.80 24.14
CA THR A 201 -6.51 4.81 24.04
C THR A 201 -5.48 5.03 25.15
N VAL A 202 -4.88 3.95 25.63
CA VAL A 202 -3.77 4.06 26.57
C VAL A 202 -2.57 4.64 25.84
N GLY A 203 -2.01 5.71 26.38
CA GLY A 203 -0.79 6.32 25.83
C GLY A 203 0.39 5.34 25.92
N ILE A 204 1.31 5.41 24.96
CA ILE A 204 2.46 4.50 24.90
C ILE A 204 3.29 4.53 26.19
N PHE A 205 3.47 5.70 26.81
CA PHE A 205 4.19 5.81 28.06
C PHE A 205 3.48 5.08 29.20
N ASP A 206 2.16 5.24 29.34
CA ASP A 206 1.39 4.57 30.37
C ASP A 206 1.39 3.05 30.15
N TYR A 207 1.25 2.61 28.89
CA TYR A 207 1.32 1.21 28.51
C TYR A 207 2.67 0.56 28.90
N LEU A 208 3.79 1.25 28.60
CA LEU A 208 5.13 0.76 28.93
C LEU A 208 5.41 0.79 30.43
N LEU A 209 4.97 1.86 31.12
CA LEU A 209 5.16 1.98 32.58
C LEU A 209 4.38 0.92 33.36
N ASP A 210 3.22 0.50 32.87
CA ASP A 210 2.42 -0.56 33.48
C ASP A 210 2.92 -1.97 33.12
N SER A 211 3.68 -2.12 32.03
CA SER A 211 4.17 -3.42 31.59
C SER A 211 5.20 -4.03 32.55
N SER A 212 5.00 -5.28 32.95
CA SER A 212 6.00 -6.06 33.73
C SER A 212 7.25 -6.42 32.90
N LYS A 213 7.19 -6.31 31.59
CA LYS A 213 8.31 -6.60 30.66
C LYS A 213 9.34 -5.47 30.60
N VAL A 214 9.05 -4.28 31.14
CA VAL A 214 9.96 -3.12 31.17
C VAL A 214 10.69 -3.09 32.50
N SER A 215 12.03 -2.92 32.44
CA SER A 215 12.85 -2.87 33.64
C SER A 215 12.56 -1.63 34.52
N PRO A 216 12.76 -1.70 35.85
CA PRO A 216 12.55 -0.56 36.74
C PRO A 216 13.38 0.67 36.35
N GLU A 217 14.64 0.46 35.89
CA GLU A 217 15.56 1.52 35.47
C GLU A 217 15.06 2.23 34.20
N ASP A 218 14.57 1.45 33.22
CA ASP A 218 14.03 2.01 31.99
C ASP A 218 12.70 2.76 32.24
N LYS A 219 11.86 2.25 33.17
CA LYS A 219 10.65 2.97 33.60
C LYS A 219 10.99 4.34 34.19
N GLU A 220 12.06 4.41 35.00
CA GLU A 220 12.48 5.68 35.60
C GLU A 220 12.99 6.66 34.53
N ALA A 221 13.77 6.17 33.56
CA ALA A 221 14.22 6.96 32.41
C ALA A 221 13.03 7.49 31.58
N MET A 222 12.02 6.66 31.33
CA MET A 222 10.79 7.04 30.62
C MET A 222 9.98 8.11 31.35
N LYS A 223 9.84 7.99 32.68
CA LYS A 223 9.16 9.01 33.52
C LYS A 223 9.88 10.34 33.43
N LYS A 224 11.20 10.33 33.60
CA LYS A 224 12.02 11.53 33.52
C LYS A 224 11.89 12.22 32.16
N TYR A 225 11.89 11.48 31.06
CA TYR A 225 11.65 12.02 29.73
C TYR A 225 10.25 12.60 29.55
N ARG A 226 9.21 11.88 30.02
CA ARG A 226 7.82 12.36 29.95
C ARG A 226 7.64 13.67 30.70
N ASP A 227 8.23 13.80 31.88
CA ASP A 227 8.07 14.95 32.74
C ASP A 227 8.92 16.17 32.30
N ASN A 228 10.04 15.92 31.60
CA ASN A 228 10.91 16.99 31.08
C ASN A 228 11.62 16.55 29.78
N PRO A 229 10.98 16.61 28.59
CA PRO A 229 11.57 16.24 27.32
C PRO A 229 12.76 17.14 26.95
N SER A 230 13.97 16.58 26.91
CA SER A 230 15.19 17.27 26.46
C SER A 230 15.80 16.60 25.23
N SER A 231 16.69 17.30 24.50
CA SER A 231 17.37 16.74 23.32
C SER A 231 18.31 15.56 23.65
N GLN A 232 18.88 15.53 24.85
CA GLN A 232 19.67 14.40 25.33
C GLN A 232 18.81 13.18 25.62
N ASP A 233 17.59 13.37 26.12
CA ASP A 233 16.68 12.28 26.42
C ASP A 233 16.04 11.69 25.15
N ALA A 234 16.03 12.40 24.04
CA ALA A 234 15.56 11.88 22.75
C ALA A 234 16.40 10.70 22.23
N SER A 235 17.71 10.68 22.52
CA SER A 235 18.58 9.56 22.17
C SER A 235 18.29 8.32 23.02
N ILE A 236 18.00 8.51 24.30
CA ILE A 236 17.58 7.44 25.22
C ILE A 236 16.27 6.83 24.77
N MET A 237 15.29 7.66 24.36
CA MET A 237 14.01 7.18 23.86
C MET A 237 14.13 6.35 22.57
N ARG A 238 15.12 6.67 21.72
CA ARG A 238 15.40 5.83 20.54
C ARG A 238 15.88 4.43 20.97
N VAL A 239 16.85 4.37 21.90
CA VAL A 239 17.37 3.10 22.44
C VAL A 239 16.25 2.30 23.12
N LEU A 240 15.40 2.95 23.93
CA LEU A 240 14.28 2.30 24.59
C LEU A 240 13.24 1.80 23.60
N ARG A 241 12.98 2.54 22.53
CA ARG A 241 12.09 2.11 21.45
C ARG A 241 12.63 0.85 20.76
N ASP A 242 13.91 0.84 20.42
CA ASP A 242 14.52 -0.35 19.79
C ASP A 242 14.51 -1.56 20.75
N LYS A 243 14.80 -1.33 22.05
CA LYS A 243 14.78 -2.38 23.07
C LYS A 243 13.38 -2.98 23.33
N TYR A 244 12.33 -2.17 23.27
CA TYR A 244 10.95 -2.54 23.56
C TYR A 244 10.03 -2.45 22.34
N ASP A 245 10.57 -2.56 21.12
CA ASP A 245 9.82 -2.41 19.86
C ASP A 245 8.55 -3.26 19.84
N ASN A 246 8.62 -4.51 20.30
CA ASN A 246 7.47 -5.40 20.41
C ASN A 246 6.33 -4.81 21.26
N LEU A 247 6.64 -4.12 22.36
CA LEU A 247 5.64 -3.48 23.21
C LEU A 247 5.07 -2.22 22.58
N PHE A 248 5.89 -1.44 21.85
CA PHE A 248 5.41 -0.32 21.04
C PHE A 248 4.43 -0.79 19.97
N GLN A 249 4.75 -1.87 19.29
CA GLN A 249 3.89 -2.50 18.29
C GLN A 249 2.58 -3.02 18.92
N GLU A 250 2.67 -3.70 20.05
CA GLU A 250 1.52 -4.24 20.78
C GLU A 250 0.57 -3.11 21.24
N CYS A 251 1.10 -2.03 21.82
CA CYS A 251 0.32 -0.85 22.21
C CYS A 251 -0.37 -0.21 21.01
N GLY A 252 0.36 -0.03 19.90
CA GLY A 252 -0.20 0.53 18.66
C GLY A 252 -1.32 -0.34 18.09
N LYS A 253 -1.17 -1.66 18.15
CA LYS A 253 -2.19 -2.62 17.70
C LYS A 253 -3.45 -2.53 18.55
N VAL A 254 -3.32 -2.53 19.90
CA VAL A 254 -4.47 -2.39 20.82
C VAL A 254 -5.23 -1.08 20.58
N ALA A 255 -4.50 0.04 20.39
CA ALA A 255 -5.11 1.33 20.11
C ALA A 255 -5.85 1.33 18.76
N LEU A 256 -5.24 0.74 17.73
CA LEU A 256 -5.84 0.61 16.40
C LEU A 256 -7.12 -0.24 16.43
N GLU A 257 -7.08 -1.40 17.09
CA GLU A 257 -8.23 -2.29 17.23
C GLU A 257 -9.40 -1.61 17.95
N ALA A 258 -9.12 -0.86 19.02
CA ALA A 258 -10.13 -0.10 19.73
C ALA A 258 -10.80 0.97 18.83
N ASN A 259 -10.01 1.71 18.05
CA ASN A 259 -10.54 2.66 17.08
C ASN A 259 -11.33 1.98 15.96
N GLN A 260 -10.80 0.90 15.37
CA GLN A 260 -11.49 0.16 14.31
C GLN A 260 -12.84 -0.36 14.77
N LYS A 261 -12.92 -0.88 15.99
CA LYS A 261 -14.18 -1.32 16.59
C LYS A 261 -15.17 -0.15 16.72
N ALA A 262 -14.74 0.97 17.29
CA ALA A 262 -15.62 2.13 17.49
C ALA A 262 -16.06 2.74 16.16
N VAL A 263 -15.19 2.82 15.15
CA VAL A 263 -15.54 3.26 13.78
C VAL A 263 -16.54 2.30 13.15
N GLY A 264 -16.34 0.98 13.28
CA GLY A 264 -17.26 -0.04 12.78
C GLY A 264 -18.66 0.07 13.42
N GLU A 265 -18.72 0.27 14.73
CA GLU A 265 -19.98 0.50 15.47
C GLU A 265 -20.68 1.78 15.00
N LEU A 266 -19.93 2.86 14.79
CA LEU A 266 -20.47 4.14 14.29
C LEU A 266 -21.02 4.02 12.86
N ILE A 267 -20.43 3.19 12.01
CA ILE A 267 -20.91 2.91 10.64
C ILE A 267 -22.12 1.96 10.63
N GLY A 268 -22.35 1.19 11.70
CA GLY A 268 -23.49 0.31 11.84
C GLY A 268 -23.16 -1.15 12.17
N GLY A 269 -21.88 -1.49 12.36
CA GLY A 269 -21.42 -2.78 12.88
C GLY A 269 -21.51 -3.96 11.91
N LYS A 270 -22.18 -3.82 10.74
CA LYS A 270 -22.36 -4.86 9.71
C LYS A 270 -22.62 -4.23 8.34
N GLY A 271 -22.75 -5.07 7.30
CA GLY A 271 -22.98 -4.64 5.92
C GLY A 271 -21.68 -4.58 5.12
N ILE A 272 -21.74 -3.94 3.95
CA ILE A 272 -20.64 -3.99 2.95
C ILE A 272 -19.30 -3.44 3.47
N TYR A 273 -19.31 -2.43 4.35
CA TYR A 273 -18.08 -1.93 4.96
C TYR A 273 -17.39 -3.01 5.80
N HIS A 274 -18.16 -3.67 6.69
CA HIS A 274 -17.66 -4.76 7.53
C HIS A 274 -17.16 -5.94 6.68
N ASP A 275 -17.94 -6.33 5.66
CA ASP A 275 -17.60 -7.42 4.77
C ASP A 275 -16.29 -7.16 4.05
N VAL A 276 -16.10 -5.97 3.47
CA VAL A 276 -14.87 -5.60 2.76
C VAL A 276 -13.69 -5.45 3.73
N GLN A 277 -13.89 -4.86 4.90
CA GLN A 277 -12.83 -4.74 5.91
C GLN A 277 -12.32 -6.12 6.34
N THR A 278 -13.23 -7.03 6.67
CA THR A 278 -12.90 -8.41 7.07
C THR A 278 -12.24 -9.17 5.93
N ALA A 279 -12.79 -9.05 4.71
CA ALA A 279 -12.22 -9.68 3.53
C ALA A 279 -10.79 -9.20 3.24
N MET A 280 -10.52 -7.90 3.37
CA MET A 280 -9.18 -7.34 3.16
C MET A 280 -8.17 -7.85 4.19
N GLN A 281 -8.55 -8.00 5.45
CA GLN A 281 -7.67 -8.55 6.49
C GLN A 281 -7.28 -10.00 6.18
N CYS A 282 -8.24 -10.83 5.78
CA CYS A 282 -7.99 -12.22 5.39
C CYS A 282 -7.20 -12.31 4.07
N ALA A 283 -7.53 -11.49 3.07
CA ALA A 283 -6.81 -11.45 1.80
C ALA A 283 -5.33 -11.06 2.01
N SER A 284 -5.04 -10.10 2.87
CA SER A 284 -3.66 -9.70 3.18
C SER A 284 -2.85 -10.87 3.74
N LYS A 285 -3.42 -11.70 4.62
CA LYS A 285 -2.75 -12.91 5.12
C LYS A 285 -2.42 -13.87 3.99
N LEU A 286 -3.39 -14.11 3.10
CA LEU A 286 -3.19 -15.01 1.95
C LEU A 286 -2.14 -14.48 0.97
N GLU A 287 -2.12 -13.17 0.71
CA GLU A 287 -1.09 -12.50 -0.11
C GLU A 287 0.31 -12.59 0.51
N ASP A 288 0.38 -12.68 1.84
CA ASP A 288 1.60 -12.89 2.60
C ASP A 288 1.92 -14.39 2.82
N PHE A 289 1.34 -15.26 2.01
CA PHE A 289 1.55 -16.71 2.11
C PHE A 289 1.25 -17.32 3.48
N MET A 290 0.31 -16.72 4.20
CA MET A 290 -0.19 -17.21 5.48
C MET A 290 -1.58 -17.81 5.29
N PRO A 291 -1.76 -19.13 5.41
CA PRO A 291 -3.08 -19.75 5.38
C PRO A 291 -3.98 -19.22 6.49
N LEU A 292 -5.28 -19.18 6.21
CA LEU A 292 -6.28 -18.77 7.18
C LEU A 292 -6.42 -19.80 8.31
N SER A 293 -6.46 -19.30 9.54
CA SER A 293 -6.71 -20.09 10.75
C SER A 293 -8.21 -20.33 10.97
N GLU A 294 -8.56 -21.20 11.93
CA GLU A 294 -9.96 -21.38 12.32
C GLU A 294 -10.59 -20.10 12.87
N ASP A 295 -9.83 -19.24 13.55
CA ASP A 295 -10.30 -17.94 14.01
C ASP A 295 -10.58 -16.99 12.84
N ASP A 296 -9.76 -17.03 11.79
CA ASP A 296 -10.01 -16.28 10.56
C ASP A 296 -11.30 -16.75 9.88
N PHE A 297 -11.52 -18.07 9.81
CA PHE A 297 -12.77 -18.61 9.28
C PHE A 297 -13.98 -18.29 10.16
N ALA A 298 -13.82 -18.26 11.49
CA ALA A 298 -14.88 -17.80 12.39
C ALA A 298 -15.25 -16.34 12.10
N THR A 299 -14.27 -15.49 11.89
CA THR A 299 -14.48 -14.09 11.50
C THR A 299 -15.09 -13.96 10.11
N LEU A 300 -14.64 -14.74 9.13
CA LEU A 300 -15.23 -14.75 7.78
C LEU A 300 -16.70 -15.17 7.74
N ARG A 301 -17.14 -16.03 8.67
CA ARG A 301 -18.56 -16.42 8.80
C ARG A 301 -19.46 -15.28 9.26
N THR A 302 -18.91 -14.15 9.73
CA THR A 302 -19.69 -12.94 10.07
C THR A 302 -20.04 -12.09 8.84
N ILE A 303 -19.41 -12.33 7.70
CA ILE A 303 -19.65 -11.63 6.44
C ILE A 303 -21.04 -11.98 5.91
N GLU A 304 -21.81 -10.95 5.58
CA GLU A 304 -23.17 -11.11 5.02
C GLU A 304 -23.15 -11.47 3.53
N ASN A 305 -22.16 -10.99 2.77
CA ASN A 305 -22.04 -11.27 1.34
C ASN A 305 -21.24 -12.56 1.09
N PRO A 306 -21.90 -13.65 0.64
CA PRO A 306 -21.24 -14.95 0.46
C PRO A 306 -20.13 -14.95 -0.61
N TYR A 307 -20.11 -13.94 -1.49
CA TYR A 307 -19.05 -13.80 -2.50
C TYR A 307 -17.67 -13.76 -1.86
N PHE A 308 -17.47 -12.92 -0.83
CA PHE A 308 -16.17 -12.79 -0.17
C PHE A 308 -15.74 -14.07 0.53
N LEU A 309 -16.66 -14.72 1.26
CA LEU A 309 -16.37 -16.00 1.92
C LEU A 309 -15.92 -17.07 0.91
N ASN A 310 -16.67 -17.20 -0.20
CA ASN A 310 -16.37 -18.20 -1.23
C ASN A 310 -15.02 -17.93 -1.90
N GLN A 311 -14.73 -16.66 -2.26
CA GLN A 311 -13.46 -16.28 -2.89
C GLN A 311 -12.27 -16.53 -1.95
N LEU A 312 -12.34 -16.10 -0.70
CA LEU A 312 -11.25 -16.25 0.26
C LEU A 312 -11.02 -17.73 0.62
N THR A 313 -12.07 -18.54 0.69
CA THR A 313 -11.94 -19.98 0.87
C THR A 313 -11.24 -20.64 -0.33
N ALA A 314 -11.59 -20.24 -1.56
CA ALA A 314 -10.91 -20.73 -2.76
C ALA A 314 -9.44 -20.32 -2.78
N MET A 315 -9.14 -19.05 -2.53
CA MET A 315 -7.76 -18.54 -2.44
C MET A 315 -6.95 -19.26 -1.36
N ASN A 316 -7.54 -19.55 -0.19
CA ASN A 316 -6.86 -20.30 0.87
C ASN A 316 -6.56 -21.74 0.43
N THR A 317 -7.49 -22.38 -0.27
CA THR A 317 -7.28 -23.73 -0.81
C THR A 317 -6.14 -23.75 -1.83
N GLU A 318 -6.12 -22.79 -2.75
CA GLU A 318 -5.03 -22.64 -3.74
C GLU A 318 -3.68 -22.39 -3.06
N LEU A 319 -3.66 -21.53 -2.01
CA LEU A 319 -2.44 -21.28 -1.24
C LEU A 319 -1.92 -22.53 -0.54
N LEU A 320 -2.79 -23.33 0.09
CA LEU A 320 -2.42 -24.58 0.73
C LEU A 320 -1.83 -25.58 -0.27
N GLN A 321 -2.45 -25.73 -1.44
CA GLN A 321 -1.92 -26.56 -2.53
C GLN A 321 -0.54 -26.07 -2.98
N LYS A 322 -0.39 -24.76 -3.16
CA LYS A 322 0.88 -24.16 -3.54
C LYS A 322 1.97 -24.36 -2.50
N ILE A 323 1.66 -24.24 -1.22
CA ILE A 323 2.62 -24.52 -0.12
C ILE A 323 3.06 -26.00 -0.17
N GLU A 324 2.15 -26.96 -0.39
CA GLU A 324 2.50 -28.36 -0.50
C GLU A 324 3.36 -28.66 -1.75
N GLU A 325 3.08 -28.02 -2.88
CA GLU A 325 3.92 -28.10 -4.07
C GLU A 325 5.31 -27.51 -3.83
N ASN A 326 5.36 -26.39 -3.10
CA ASN A 326 6.60 -25.70 -2.77
C ASN A 326 7.55 -26.56 -1.91
N LYS A 327 7.04 -27.38 -1.00
CA LYS A 327 7.85 -28.32 -0.21
C LYS A 327 8.65 -29.31 -1.08
N LYS A 328 8.24 -29.55 -2.31
CA LYS A 328 8.91 -30.46 -3.25
C LYS A 328 9.97 -29.77 -4.10
N LYS A 329 10.01 -28.45 -4.14
CA LYS A 329 10.97 -27.67 -4.95
C LYS A 329 12.38 -27.77 -4.38
N ARG A 330 13.37 -27.72 -5.27
CA ARG A 330 14.80 -27.77 -4.95
C ARG A 330 15.60 -26.65 -5.65
N SER A 331 14.88 -25.69 -6.25
CA SER A 331 15.49 -24.57 -7.00
C SER A 331 15.95 -23.40 -6.12
N PHE A 332 15.83 -23.53 -4.81
CA PHE A 332 16.25 -22.53 -3.83
C PHE A 332 17.15 -23.17 -2.78
N MET A 333 17.98 -22.37 -2.16
CA MET A 333 18.83 -22.79 -1.04
C MET A 333 18.77 -21.75 0.09
N VAL A 334 18.46 -22.23 1.28
CA VAL A 334 18.58 -21.43 2.50
C VAL A 334 20.00 -21.50 3.00
N ARG A 335 20.62 -20.35 3.21
CA ARG A 335 21.98 -20.20 3.73
C ARG A 335 21.93 -19.60 5.14
N THR A 336 22.77 -20.11 6.00
CA THR A 336 23.02 -19.57 7.33
C THR A 336 24.42 -18.97 7.39
N LEU A 337 24.55 -17.90 8.13
CA LEU A 337 25.87 -17.31 8.43
C LEU A 337 26.45 -17.92 9.70
N PRO A 338 27.79 -18.01 9.84
CA PRO A 338 28.40 -18.33 11.11
C PRO A 338 27.98 -17.33 12.20
N GLU A 339 27.82 -17.82 13.45
CA GLU A 339 27.33 -17.00 14.57
C GLU A 339 28.28 -15.84 14.94
N ASP A 340 29.57 -15.97 14.64
CA ASP A 340 30.65 -15.06 15.01
C ASP A 340 31.05 -14.09 13.89
N VAL A 341 30.27 -13.98 12.79
CA VAL A 341 30.55 -13.05 11.70
C VAL A 341 30.36 -11.61 12.19
N LYS A 342 31.42 -10.81 12.10
CA LYS A 342 31.40 -9.41 12.43
C LYS A 342 30.68 -8.59 11.36
N ASP A 343 30.10 -7.46 11.74
CA ASP A 343 29.31 -6.60 10.86
C ASP A 343 30.07 -6.12 9.62
N ASP A 344 31.34 -5.85 9.72
CA ASP A 344 32.21 -5.41 8.63
C ASP A 344 32.51 -6.52 7.59
N ALA A 345 32.50 -7.79 8.02
CA ALA A 345 32.71 -8.97 7.19
C ALA A 345 31.40 -9.66 6.74
N LEU A 346 30.26 -9.14 7.15
CA LEU A 346 28.96 -9.78 6.94
C LEU A 346 28.61 -9.97 5.46
N PHE A 347 28.81 -8.94 4.65
CA PHE A 347 28.49 -9.01 3.22
C PHE A 347 29.44 -9.95 2.49
N GLU A 348 30.71 -9.91 2.80
CA GLU A 348 31.73 -10.80 2.27
C GLU A 348 31.38 -12.27 2.60
N ALA A 349 30.95 -12.55 3.83
CA ALA A 349 30.51 -13.89 4.21
C ALA A 349 29.28 -14.40 3.40
N ILE A 350 28.41 -13.49 2.95
CA ILE A 350 27.26 -13.80 2.09
C ILE A 350 27.72 -14.11 0.66
N VAL A 351 28.65 -13.31 0.08
CA VAL A 351 28.95 -13.36 -1.36
C VAL A 351 30.19 -14.19 -1.71
N ASP A 352 31.13 -14.38 -0.79
CA ASP A 352 32.36 -15.14 -1.00
C ASP A 352 32.14 -16.59 -1.49
N PRO A 353 31.09 -17.31 -1.07
CA PRO A 353 30.79 -18.63 -1.62
C PRO A 353 30.55 -18.65 -3.14
N PHE A 354 30.31 -17.48 -3.73
CA PHE A 354 29.98 -17.32 -5.14
C PHE A 354 31.09 -16.64 -5.97
N LYS A 355 32.27 -16.47 -5.40
CA LYS A 355 33.43 -15.94 -6.14
C LYS A 355 33.67 -16.71 -7.44
N GLY A 356 34.02 -16.00 -8.50
CA GLY A 356 34.16 -16.53 -9.85
C GLY A 356 32.87 -16.50 -10.68
N LYS A 357 31.73 -16.17 -10.07
CA LYS A 357 30.44 -15.97 -10.73
C LYS A 357 29.97 -14.52 -10.62
N VAL A 358 29.11 -14.13 -11.53
CA VAL A 358 28.37 -12.86 -11.41
C VAL A 358 27.25 -13.04 -10.39
N VAL A 359 27.07 -12.07 -9.50
CA VAL A 359 26.05 -12.16 -8.44
C VAL A 359 25.07 -11.01 -8.58
N LEU A 360 23.77 -11.34 -8.64
CA LEU A 360 22.70 -10.37 -8.40
C LEU A 360 22.27 -10.48 -6.94
N VAL A 361 22.49 -9.44 -6.18
CA VAL A 361 21.97 -9.33 -4.80
C VAL A 361 20.67 -8.53 -4.81
N ASP A 362 19.62 -9.08 -4.21
CA ASP A 362 18.31 -8.46 -4.05
C ASP A 362 18.00 -8.33 -2.54
N PHE A 363 18.00 -7.10 -2.06
CA PHE A 363 17.50 -6.77 -0.72
C PHE A 363 15.99 -6.63 -0.77
N TRP A 364 15.29 -7.51 -0.06
CA TRP A 364 13.84 -7.60 -0.15
C TRP A 364 13.17 -7.86 1.21
N ALA A 365 11.83 -7.84 1.23
CA ALA A 365 11.05 -8.27 2.37
C ALA A 365 9.75 -8.94 1.91
N THR A 366 9.21 -9.83 2.75
CA THR A 366 7.96 -10.55 2.45
C THR A 366 6.75 -9.62 2.27
N TRP A 367 6.71 -8.52 2.98
CA TRP A 367 5.67 -7.49 2.90
C TRP A 367 5.87 -6.49 1.74
N CYS A 368 6.99 -6.56 1.02
CA CYS A 368 7.33 -5.63 -0.05
C CYS A 368 6.60 -5.98 -1.35
N GLY A 369 5.48 -5.34 -1.64
CA GLY A 369 4.72 -5.51 -2.88
C GLY A 369 5.54 -5.28 -4.16
N PRO A 370 6.30 -4.16 -4.28
CA PRO A 370 7.19 -3.93 -5.42
C PRO A 370 8.26 -5.02 -5.61
N CYS A 371 8.79 -5.60 -4.52
CA CYS A 371 9.76 -6.71 -4.60
C CYS A 371 9.11 -7.95 -5.23
N LYS A 372 7.93 -8.34 -4.72
CA LYS A 372 7.16 -9.48 -5.25
C LYS A 372 6.84 -9.31 -6.74
N MET A 373 6.46 -8.10 -7.15
CA MET A 373 6.21 -7.77 -8.55
C MET A 373 7.49 -7.88 -9.41
N ALA A 374 8.60 -7.32 -8.95
CA ALA A 374 9.88 -7.37 -9.64
C ALA A 374 10.37 -8.81 -9.85
N MET A 375 10.28 -9.64 -8.81
CA MET A 375 10.63 -11.07 -8.89
C MET A 375 9.80 -11.80 -9.95
N LYS A 376 8.50 -11.52 -10.03
CA LYS A 376 7.62 -12.08 -11.06
C LYS A 376 8.01 -11.61 -12.46
N MET A 377 8.35 -10.34 -12.63
CA MET A 377 8.77 -9.78 -13.92
C MET A 377 10.14 -10.30 -14.38
N MET A 378 11.06 -10.56 -13.43
CA MET A 378 12.39 -11.09 -13.74
C MET A 378 12.41 -12.60 -14.00
N LYS A 379 11.34 -13.35 -13.74
CA LYS A 379 11.32 -14.80 -13.90
C LYS A 379 11.70 -15.26 -15.32
N PRO A 380 11.13 -14.71 -16.42
CA PRO A 380 11.52 -15.12 -17.78
C PRO A 380 13.00 -14.83 -18.10
N MET A 381 13.53 -13.69 -17.59
CA MET A 381 14.95 -13.36 -17.74
C MET A 381 15.85 -14.39 -17.03
N LYS A 382 15.48 -14.81 -15.82
CA LYS A 382 16.24 -15.82 -15.07
C LYS A 382 16.23 -17.17 -15.76
N GLU A 383 15.12 -17.56 -16.39
CA GLU A 383 14.99 -18.77 -17.22
C GLU A 383 15.87 -18.66 -18.47
N GLU A 384 15.92 -17.52 -19.14
CA GLU A 384 16.80 -17.27 -20.30
C GLU A 384 18.29 -17.34 -19.94
N LEU A 385 18.64 -16.89 -18.74
CA LEU A 385 20.02 -16.83 -18.26
C LEU A 385 20.45 -18.06 -17.42
N ILE A 386 19.65 -19.14 -17.41
CA ILE A 386 19.85 -20.31 -16.54
C ILE A 386 21.23 -21.00 -16.74
N ASP A 387 21.73 -21.02 -17.98
CA ASP A 387 23.01 -21.62 -18.34
C ASP A 387 24.22 -20.68 -18.18
N LYS A 388 24.01 -19.46 -17.63
CA LYS A 388 25.08 -18.53 -17.40
C LYS A 388 25.62 -18.64 -15.96
N ASP A 389 26.90 -18.28 -15.78
CA ASP A 389 27.54 -18.21 -14.46
C ASP A 389 27.01 -17.05 -13.61
N ILE A 390 25.72 -17.06 -13.32
CA ILE A 390 25.03 -16.06 -12.52
C ILE A 390 24.43 -16.72 -11.29
N VAL A 391 24.62 -16.09 -10.14
CA VAL A 391 23.96 -16.47 -8.88
C VAL A 391 23.02 -15.35 -8.45
N TYR A 392 21.84 -15.72 -8.00
CA TYR A 392 20.84 -14.83 -7.46
C TYR A 392 20.80 -14.97 -5.94
N VAL A 393 21.19 -13.92 -5.23
CA VAL A 393 21.25 -13.89 -3.77
C VAL A 393 20.14 -12.97 -3.25
N PHE A 394 19.27 -13.49 -2.41
CA PHE A 394 18.16 -12.78 -1.80
C PHE A 394 18.41 -12.58 -0.32
N ILE A 395 18.44 -11.32 0.13
CA ILE A 395 18.70 -10.97 1.52
C ILE A 395 17.44 -10.33 2.10
N ALA A 396 16.92 -10.91 3.18
CA ALA A 396 15.80 -10.39 3.96
C ALA A 396 16.22 -10.23 5.42
N GLY A 397 15.55 -9.35 6.16
CA GLY A 397 15.70 -9.23 7.61
C GLY A 397 14.60 -9.95 8.39
N GLU A 398 14.71 -9.96 9.72
CA GLU A 398 13.70 -10.52 10.64
C GLU A 398 12.34 -9.81 10.59
N ASN A 399 12.27 -8.60 10.02
CA ASN A 399 11.04 -7.92 9.69
C ASN A 399 10.20 -8.65 8.62
N SER A 400 10.77 -9.66 7.99
CA SER A 400 10.09 -10.69 7.21
C SER A 400 9.81 -11.89 8.11
N PRO A 401 8.55 -12.12 8.59
CA PRO A 401 8.24 -13.22 9.49
C PRO A 401 8.70 -14.56 8.94
N GLU A 402 9.31 -15.39 9.76
CA GLU A 402 9.98 -16.61 9.34
C GLU A 402 9.05 -17.58 8.59
N THR A 403 7.84 -17.78 9.11
CA THR A 403 6.84 -18.66 8.48
C THR A 403 6.46 -18.16 7.09
N THR A 404 6.20 -16.86 6.94
CA THR A 404 5.90 -16.23 5.64
C THR A 404 7.08 -16.38 4.68
N TRP A 405 8.29 -16.07 5.16
CA TRP A 405 9.50 -16.17 4.37
C TRP A 405 9.73 -17.61 3.88
N ASN A 406 9.63 -18.60 4.78
CA ASN A 406 9.78 -20.03 4.44
C ASN A 406 8.74 -20.53 3.42
N ASN A 407 7.52 -20.01 3.46
CA ASN A 407 6.46 -20.35 2.51
C ASN A 407 6.67 -19.70 1.14
N MET A 408 7.35 -18.56 1.07
CA MET A 408 7.55 -17.80 -0.17
C MET A 408 8.79 -18.20 -0.97
N ILE A 409 9.92 -18.42 -0.29
CA ILE A 409 11.22 -18.61 -0.94
C ILE A 409 11.30 -19.81 -1.89
N PRO A 410 10.53 -20.93 -1.73
CA PRO A 410 10.55 -22.01 -2.69
C PRO A 410 10.12 -21.63 -4.11
N ASP A 411 9.36 -20.54 -4.27
CA ASP A 411 8.99 -19.98 -5.57
C ASP A 411 10.07 -19.06 -6.16
N ILE A 412 11.11 -18.76 -5.40
CA ILE A 412 12.14 -17.80 -5.76
C ILE A 412 13.47 -18.55 -5.95
N HIS A 413 13.81 -18.84 -7.21
CA HIS A 413 15.06 -19.51 -7.52
C HIS A 413 16.27 -18.68 -7.09
N GLY A 414 17.13 -19.25 -6.25
CA GLY A 414 18.37 -18.62 -5.78
C GLY A 414 18.77 -18.99 -4.35
N GLU A 415 19.72 -18.26 -3.83
CA GLU A 415 20.31 -18.39 -2.50
C GLU A 415 19.65 -17.38 -1.54
N HIS A 416 19.15 -17.84 -0.42
CA HIS A 416 18.35 -17.03 0.50
C HIS A 416 19.01 -16.90 1.86
N TYR A 417 19.15 -15.67 2.30
CA TYR A 417 19.63 -15.31 3.63
C TYR A 417 18.52 -14.54 4.38
N ARG A 418 18.28 -14.92 5.63
CA ARG A 418 17.43 -14.18 6.55
C ARG A 418 18.27 -13.72 7.73
N LEU A 419 18.55 -12.42 7.78
CA LEU A 419 19.45 -11.80 8.73
C LEU A 419 18.71 -11.38 10.01
N THR A 420 19.41 -11.37 11.12
CA THR A 420 18.91 -10.73 12.35
C THR A 420 18.73 -9.23 12.16
N ASN A 421 17.95 -8.58 13.03
CA ASN A 421 17.75 -7.14 12.94
C ASN A 421 19.06 -6.35 13.00
N ALA A 422 20.02 -6.78 13.82
CA ALA A 422 21.34 -6.15 13.92
C ALA A 422 22.13 -6.32 12.62
N GLN A 423 22.22 -7.53 12.08
CA GLN A 423 22.88 -7.81 10.81
C GLN A 423 22.25 -7.07 9.64
N TRP A 424 20.91 -7.01 9.60
CA TRP A 424 20.16 -6.27 8.59
C TRP A 424 20.48 -4.77 8.65
N ALA A 425 20.50 -4.18 9.85
CA ALA A 425 20.85 -2.77 10.02
C ALA A 425 22.28 -2.49 9.55
N ALA A 426 23.27 -3.31 9.95
CA ALA A 426 24.65 -3.15 9.56
C ALA A 426 24.84 -3.21 8.03
N ILE A 427 24.20 -4.17 7.35
CA ILE A 427 24.32 -4.30 5.90
C ILE A 427 23.58 -3.18 5.14
N CYS A 428 22.44 -2.72 5.69
CA CYS A 428 21.73 -1.59 5.12
C CYS A 428 22.53 -0.29 5.23
N ASP A 429 23.22 -0.07 6.33
CA ASP A 429 24.11 1.09 6.48
C ASP A 429 25.30 1.01 5.52
N LYS A 430 25.97 -0.14 5.43
CA LYS A 430 27.13 -0.37 4.53
C LYS A 430 26.79 -0.08 3.07
N PHE A 431 25.60 -0.48 2.61
CA PHE A 431 25.16 -0.33 1.21
C PHE A 431 24.11 0.77 1.01
N GLU A 432 23.87 1.63 2.01
CA GLU A 432 22.88 2.70 1.97
C GLU A 432 21.49 2.21 1.48
N VAL A 433 21.06 1.04 1.94
CA VAL A 433 19.75 0.48 1.59
C VAL A 433 18.65 1.26 2.30
N ARG A 434 18.15 2.29 1.63
CA ARG A 434 17.10 3.19 2.17
C ARG A 434 15.67 2.69 1.95
N GLY A 435 15.55 1.56 1.26
CA GLY A 435 14.26 0.94 0.93
C GLY A 435 14.44 -0.33 0.12
N VAL A 436 13.40 -1.13 0.08
CA VAL A 436 13.37 -2.38 -0.70
C VAL A 436 12.36 -2.25 -1.84
N PRO A 437 12.64 -2.84 -3.03
CA PRO A 437 13.84 -3.59 -3.37
C PRO A 437 15.06 -2.69 -3.57
N THR A 438 16.25 -3.20 -3.25
CA THR A 438 17.54 -2.62 -3.65
C THR A 438 18.38 -3.72 -4.29
N TYR A 439 19.00 -3.42 -5.42
CA TYR A 439 19.78 -4.38 -6.22
C TYR A 439 21.25 -4.00 -6.27
N LEU A 440 22.12 -5.01 -6.15
CA LEU A 440 23.55 -4.89 -6.49
C LEU A 440 23.89 -5.95 -7.54
N VAL A 441 24.78 -5.59 -8.49
CA VAL A 441 25.42 -6.55 -9.36
C VAL A 441 26.90 -6.59 -9.01
N LEU A 442 27.41 -7.78 -8.75
CA LEU A 442 28.82 -8.04 -8.53
C LEU A 442 29.40 -8.80 -9.72
N ASP A 443 30.62 -8.44 -10.13
CA ASP A 443 31.37 -9.18 -11.14
C ASP A 443 31.99 -10.47 -10.57
N ARG A 444 32.73 -11.20 -11.40
CA ARG A 444 33.40 -12.45 -11.01
C ARG A 444 34.44 -12.29 -9.89
N ALA A 445 35.00 -11.08 -9.74
CA ALA A 445 35.95 -10.75 -8.67
C ALA A 445 35.22 -10.36 -7.35
N GLY A 446 33.89 -10.28 -7.36
CA GLY A 446 33.08 -9.83 -6.23
C GLY A 446 32.98 -8.32 -6.10
N LYS A 447 33.48 -7.56 -7.10
CA LYS A 447 33.39 -6.09 -7.11
C LYS A 447 32.00 -5.64 -7.55
N GLN A 448 31.42 -4.70 -6.83
CA GLN A 448 30.14 -4.10 -7.21
C GLN A 448 30.29 -3.27 -8.47
N THR A 449 29.56 -3.63 -9.53
CA THR A 449 29.52 -2.94 -10.82
C THR A 449 28.25 -2.12 -11.04
N TYR A 450 27.17 -2.46 -10.32
CA TYR A 450 25.91 -1.75 -10.44
C TYR A 450 25.15 -1.71 -9.10
N ARG A 451 24.35 -0.65 -8.90
CA ARG A 451 23.43 -0.51 -7.78
C ARG A 451 22.17 0.24 -8.22
N SER A 452 21.02 -0.20 -7.72
CA SER A 452 19.74 0.51 -7.88
C SER A 452 18.89 0.42 -6.62
N VAL A 453 18.29 1.52 -6.23
CA VAL A 453 17.20 1.55 -5.23
C VAL A 453 15.87 1.60 -6.00
N GLY A 454 14.98 0.67 -5.71
CA GLY A 454 13.81 0.38 -6.53
C GLY A 454 14.14 -0.52 -7.72
N PHE A 455 13.10 -1.08 -8.34
CA PHE A 455 13.24 -1.95 -9.50
C PHE A 455 13.50 -1.13 -10.78
N PRO A 456 14.67 -1.26 -11.43
CA PRO A 456 15.03 -0.46 -12.60
C PRO A 456 14.46 -1.00 -13.92
N GLY A 457 13.69 -2.10 -13.86
CA GLY A 457 13.18 -2.84 -15.02
C GLY A 457 14.06 -4.03 -15.42
N THR A 458 13.41 -5.06 -15.97
CA THR A 458 14.07 -6.34 -16.32
C THR A 458 15.20 -6.15 -17.32
N ASP A 459 15.01 -5.32 -18.33
CA ASP A 459 16.01 -5.09 -19.38
C ASP A 459 17.29 -4.44 -18.82
N THR A 460 17.13 -3.51 -17.87
CA THR A 460 18.27 -2.87 -17.19
C THR A 460 19.06 -3.91 -16.37
N VAL A 461 18.35 -4.71 -15.55
CA VAL A 461 19.02 -5.75 -14.74
C VAL A 461 19.74 -6.75 -15.64
N LYS A 462 19.09 -7.22 -16.71
CA LYS A 462 19.69 -8.12 -17.69
C LYS A 462 20.94 -7.52 -18.32
N GLY A 463 20.86 -6.29 -18.75
CA GLY A 463 22.00 -5.58 -19.37
C GLY A 463 23.21 -5.48 -18.42
N GLU A 464 23.00 -5.17 -17.15
CA GLU A 464 24.08 -5.08 -16.16
C GLU A 464 24.68 -6.46 -15.82
N LEU A 465 23.86 -7.51 -15.74
CA LEU A 465 24.36 -8.88 -15.58
C LEU A 465 25.23 -9.33 -16.75
N LEU A 466 24.79 -9.06 -17.98
CA LEU A 466 25.56 -9.41 -19.18
C LEU A 466 26.88 -8.60 -19.29
N LYS A 467 26.88 -7.32 -18.88
CA LYS A 467 28.11 -6.53 -18.79
C LYS A 467 29.10 -7.13 -17.78
N ALA A 468 28.60 -7.49 -16.59
CA ALA A 468 29.42 -8.11 -15.55
C ALA A 468 29.99 -9.48 -15.96
N LEU A 469 29.23 -10.26 -16.76
CA LEU A 469 29.71 -11.53 -17.32
C LEU A 469 30.84 -11.35 -18.33
N ASN A 470 30.82 -10.25 -19.09
CA ASN A 470 31.80 -9.95 -20.14
C ASN A 470 32.98 -9.12 -19.64
N SER A 471 32.94 -8.60 -18.41
CA SER A 471 34.11 -7.96 -17.81
C SER A 471 35.18 -9.02 -17.55
N SER A 472 36.36 -8.89 -18.17
CA SER A 472 37.54 -9.69 -17.84
C SER A 472 37.87 -9.49 -16.36
N ALA A 473 38.13 -10.58 -15.65
CA ALA A 473 38.77 -10.50 -14.35
C ALA A 473 40.20 -10.02 -14.56
N ASP A 474 40.42 -8.70 -14.51
CA ASP A 474 41.73 -8.12 -14.41
C ASP A 474 42.20 -8.09 -12.95
#